data_082c2ce61bfe63e79d680e9c2fd4ba03
#
_entry.id   082c2ce61bfe63e79d680e9c2fd4ba03
#
_cell.length_a   1.000
_cell.length_b   1.000
_cell.length_c   1.000
_cell.angle_alpha   90.00
_cell.angle_beta   90.00
_cell.angle_gamma   90.00
#
_symmetry.space_group_name_H-M   'P 1'
#
loop_
_entity.id
_entity.type
_entity.pdbx_description
1 polymer ?
#
loop_
_entity_poly.entity_id
_entity_poly.type
_entity_poly.pdbx_seq_one_letter_code
_entity_poly.pdbx_strand_id
1 'polypeptide(L)'
;MADKFRFFNDASLEGKTFDLQIQILKELQQDSVIIGVCGNRGIVDADPFEDGWFVSDFLAMRHILKGIGRQRWFITVDPESLVQRYREYVHGSRMGEKKVVLDEKILTNGDHTPETLEVANDVLDKFLGAIKEELSDENRQDRNLVLFAFGHGDMSDHSICIGGKKLQIETLASLLPHGCKVSFFTTACFSRGWAASPILDITTAYAARHESPSFSWPCGSSGFTGSPWVSAVIKALCECSEDTKQTSTYYRWSEMVRDNLKSLNKWVLDYSGMSFSARDDKWGSSWVQLLGVLIPNVFERNWAQLETRGAENDEASSSQPGGQERYQQGSVCSPQGFLNFLYKEVNDQLVSCPGSWTMGFGHSERARLRRFISNRNPTVSEMQSMWAWLSFRVANQVLAERLLQAVNVPPPLGCQNILSWDLFGREIDAEGSRLRGLHYNALFYANVMPTPAELEQGHFWPYALFYLAAALADHVDESEASRSIEIMAKGKSREVLIHGANLGLFGLN
;
A
#
# COMPACT_ATOMS: atom_id res chain seq x y z
N MET A 1 -6.03 -31.71 31.18
CA MET A 1 -4.78 -30.96 30.88
C MET A 1 -4.37 -29.93 31.96
N ALA A 2 -5.26 -29.57 32.85
CA ALA A 2 -4.92 -28.58 33.91
C ALA A 2 -4.04 -29.16 35.05
N ASP A 3 -3.91 -30.47 35.19
CA ASP A 3 -3.17 -31.10 36.30
C ASP A 3 -1.66 -31.28 36.05
N LYS A 4 -1.15 -30.98 34.86
CA LYS A 4 0.30 -31.09 34.57
C LYS A 4 1.11 -29.88 34.98
N PHE A 5 0.49 -28.78 35.41
CA PHE A 5 1.18 -27.53 35.76
C PHE A 5 1.39 -27.30 37.27
N ARG A 6 1.03 -28.25 38.13
CA ARG A 6 1.14 -28.10 39.62
C ARG A 6 2.50 -28.45 40.22
N PHE A 7 3.51 -28.81 39.42
CA PHE A 7 4.80 -29.32 39.95
C PHE A 7 5.98 -28.37 39.92
N PHE A 8 5.81 -27.08 39.63
CA PHE A 8 6.95 -26.17 39.41
C PHE A 8 7.07 -25.05 40.44
N ASN A 9 7.00 -25.36 41.73
CA ASN A 9 7.29 -24.40 42.83
C ASN A 9 8.47 -24.82 43.71
N ASP A 10 9.46 -25.47 43.14
CA ASP A 10 10.67 -25.85 43.88
C ASP A 10 11.88 -25.10 43.31
N ALA A 11 12.49 -24.23 44.12
CA ALA A 11 13.59 -23.37 43.75
C ALA A 11 14.86 -24.13 43.29
N SER A 12 14.94 -25.42 43.54
CA SER A 12 16.01 -26.30 43.04
C SER A 12 15.91 -26.63 41.52
N LEU A 13 14.80 -26.26 40.86
CA LEU A 13 14.54 -26.55 39.47
C LEU A 13 14.63 -25.32 38.55
N GLU A 14 14.94 -24.11 39.06
CA GLU A 14 14.95 -22.90 38.24
C GLU A 14 15.91 -22.97 37.04
N GLY A 15 17.10 -23.51 37.22
CA GLY A 15 18.03 -23.72 36.11
C GLY A 15 17.57 -24.74 35.07
N LYS A 16 16.96 -25.86 35.53
CA LYS A 16 16.44 -26.89 34.65
C LYS A 16 15.18 -26.47 33.94
N THR A 17 14.37 -25.62 34.56
CA THR A 17 13.15 -25.07 33.97
C THR A 17 13.48 -24.09 32.85
N PHE A 18 14.56 -23.30 33.00
CA PHE A 18 15.04 -22.38 31.99
C PHE A 18 15.57 -23.12 30.75
N ASP A 19 16.37 -24.19 30.98
CA ASP A 19 16.88 -25.03 29.89
C ASP A 19 15.74 -25.78 29.16
N LEU A 20 14.73 -26.26 29.88
CA LEU A 20 13.56 -26.90 29.30
C LEU A 20 12.72 -25.91 28.51
N GLN A 21 12.55 -24.68 28.99
CA GLN A 21 11.86 -23.61 28.26
C GLN A 21 12.61 -23.22 26.98
N ILE A 22 13.93 -23.11 27.02
CA ILE A 22 14.75 -22.85 25.83
C ILE A 22 14.65 -24.01 24.83
N GLN A 23 14.60 -25.24 25.30
CA GLN A 23 14.46 -26.41 24.43
C GLN A 23 13.07 -26.49 23.79
N ILE A 24 12.01 -26.25 24.55
CA ILE A 24 10.63 -26.15 24.04
C ILE A 24 10.51 -24.97 23.05
N LEU A 25 11.14 -23.84 23.34
CA LEU A 25 11.17 -22.68 22.44
C LEU A 25 11.89 -23.02 21.12
N LYS A 26 13.02 -23.77 21.18
CA LYS A 26 13.74 -24.21 19.96
C LYS A 26 12.92 -25.23 19.16
N GLU A 27 12.20 -26.14 19.82
CA GLU A 27 11.35 -27.12 19.15
C GLU A 27 10.14 -26.45 18.48
N LEU A 28 9.51 -25.47 19.13
CA LEU A 28 8.43 -24.66 18.54
C LEU A 28 8.92 -23.82 17.34
N GLN A 29 10.19 -23.34 17.36
CA GLN A 29 10.80 -22.65 16.24
C GLN A 29 11.00 -23.50 15.00
N GLN A 30 11.32 -24.77 15.17
CA GLN A 30 11.55 -25.70 14.07
C GLN A 30 10.25 -26.17 13.41
N ASP A 31 9.12 -26.02 14.09
CA ASP A 31 7.85 -26.56 13.65
C ASP A 31 6.94 -25.62 12.86
N SER A 32 7.26 -24.32 12.79
CA SER A 32 6.49 -23.39 11.97
C SER A 32 6.86 -23.48 10.50
N VAL A 33 5.87 -23.44 9.62
CA VAL A 33 6.04 -23.37 8.17
C VAL A 33 5.50 -22.04 7.68
N ILE A 34 6.34 -21.28 7.00
CA ILE A 34 6.02 -19.96 6.47
C ILE A 34 5.98 -20.05 4.95
N ILE A 35 4.84 -19.70 4.36
CA ILE A 35 4.67 -19.69 2.90
C ILE A 35 4.18 -18.31 2.48
N GLY A 36 4.95 -17.64 1.62
CA GLY A 36 4.63 -16.30 1.13
C GLY A 36 4.53 -16.24 -0.39
N VAL A 37 3.65 -15.37 -0.90
CA VAL A 37 3.51 -15.13 -2.34
C VAL A 37 3.37 -13.63 -2.64
N CYS A 38 4.07 -13.17 -3.70
CA CYS A 38 3.95 -11.83 -4.25
C CYS A 38 3.09 -11.83 -5.50
N GLY A 39 2.09 -10.94 -5.53
CA GLY A 39 1.02 -10.92 -6.54
C GLY A 39 1.34 -10.20 -7.85
N ASN A 40 2.53 -9.60 -8.01
CA ASN A 40 2.91 -8.94 -9.25
C ASN A 40 2.87 -9.92 -10.43
N ARG A 41 2.36 -9.48 -11.59
CA ARG A 41 2.24 -10.32 -12.80
C ARG A 41 3.55 -10.44 -13.58
N GLY A 42 4.46 -9.49 -13.41
CA GLY A 42 5.73 -9.46 -14.10
C GLY A 42 6.54 -8.22 -13.75
N ILE A 43 7.66 -8.03 -14.46
CA ILE A 43 8.64 -6.98 -14.14
C ILE A 43 8.06 -5.56 -14.27
N VAL A 44 7.09 -5.34 -15.16
CA VAL A 44 6.47 -4.01 -15.34
C VAL A 44 5.61 -3.67 -14.14
N ASP A 45 4.78 -4.59 -13.66
CA ASP A 45 3.95 -4.39 -12.47
C ASP A 45 4.82 -4.26 -11.20
N ALA A 46 6.00 -4.86 -11.19
CA ALA A 46 6.95 -4.77 -10.08
C ALA A 46 7.72 -3.42 -10.02
N ASP A 47 7.45 -2.48 -10.93
CA ASP A 47 8.05 -1.14 -10.91
C ASP A 47 7.76 -0.45 -9.57
N PRO A 48 8.78 0.09 -8.84
CA PRO A 48 8.58 0.83 -7.61
C PRO A 48 7.61 2.02 -7.72
N PHE A 49 7.41 2.55 -8.93
CA PHE A 49 6.44 3.62 -9.19
C PHE A 49 5.02 3.12 -9.55
N GLU A 50 4.80 1.80 -9.54
CA GLU A 50 3.51 1.15 -9.72
C GLU A 50 3.23 0.21 -8.52
N ASP A 51 3.10 -1.09 -8.78
CA ASP A 51 2.80 -2.10 -7.77
C ASP A 51 4.04 -2.71 -7.09
N GLY A 52 5.23 -2.14 -7.31
CA GLY A 52 6.48 -2.58 -6.68
C GLY A 52 6.48 -2.49 -5.15
N TRP A 53 5.54 -1.75 -4.56
CA TRP A 53 5.34 -1.72 -3.12
C TRP A 53 4.93 -3.10 -2.53
N PHE A 54 4.27 -3.96 -3.31
CA PHE A 54 4.03 -5.35 -2.90
C PHE A 54 5.35 -6.14 -2.81
N VAL A 55 6.28 -5.89 -3.72
CA VAL A 55 7.64 -6.48 -3.66
C VAL A 55 8.36 -6.00 -2.40
N SER A 56 8.25 -4.70 -2.08
CA SER A 56 8.84 -4.13 -0.86
C SER A 56 8.27 -4.76 0.41
N ASP A 57 6.96 -4.91 0.50
CA ASP A 57 6.28 -5.56 1.64
C ASP A 57 6.66 -7.04 1.76
N PHE A 58 6.63 -7.77 0.65
CA PHE A 58 6.99 -9.18 0.56
C PHE A 58 8.43 -9.43 1.03
N LEU A 59 9.38 -8.64 0.54
CA LEU A 59 10.79 -8.78 0.91
C LEU A 59 11.05 -8.32 2.35
N ALA A 60 10.40 -7.25 2.82
CA ALA A 60 10.49 -6.80 4.19
C ALA A 60 10.06 -7.91 5.18
N MET A 61 8.91 -8.55 4.91
CA MET A 61 8.45 -9.67 5.75
C MET A 61 9.37 -10.88 5.65
N ARG A 62 9.88 -11.20 4.46
CA ARG A 62 10.85 -12.27 4.31
C ARG A 62 12.14 -12.01 5.10
N HIS A 63 12.65 -10.78 5.10
CA HIS A 63 13.84 -10.42 5.87
C HIS A 63 13.63 -10.51 7.38
N ILE A 64 12.53 -9.96 7.89
CA ILE A 64 12.27 -9.97 9.33
C ILE A 64 12.08 -11.39 9.87
N LEU A 65 11.51 -12.27 9.06
CA LEU A 65 11.24 -13.68 9.41
C LEU A 65 12.43 -14.61 9.16
N LYS A 66 13.56 -14.12 8.63
CA LYS A 66 14.73 -14.92 8.31
C LYS A 66 15.21 -15.77 9.50
N GLY A 67 15.40 -17.07 9.28
CA GLY A 67 15.83 -18.02 10.30
C GLY A 67 14.73 -18.52 11.23
N ILE A 68 13.45 -18.22 10.95
CA ILE A 68 12.30 -18.73 11.68
C ILE A 68 11.63 -19.81 10.85
N GLY A 69 11.48 -21.00 11.43
CA GLY A 69 10.79 -22.13 10.80
C GLY A 69 11.35 -22.52 9.44
N ARG A 70 10.56 -23.30 8.71
CA ARG A 70 10.81 -23.56 7.28
C ARG A 70 10.07 -22.56 6.44
N GLN A 71 10.73 -22.01 5.42
CA GLN A 71 10.20 -20.92 4.61
C GLN A 71 10.18 -21.29 3.14
N ARG A 72 9.07 -20.94 2.48
CA ARG A 72 8.93 -20.98 1.01
C ARG A 72 8.27 -19.69 0.54
N TRP A 73 8.94 -18.99 -0.35
CA TRP A 73 8.48 -17.71 -0.86
C TRP A 73 8.41 -17.76 -2.39
N PHE A 74 7.33 -17.27 -2.96
CA PHE A 74 7.06 -17.33 -4.40
C PHE A 74 6.90 -15.93 -4.98
N ILE A 75 7.60 -15.66 -6.08
CA ILE A 75 7.55 -14.40 -6.80
C ILE A 75 7.59 -14.65 -8.31
N THR A 76 6.96 -13.78 -9.11
CA THR A 76 6.94 -13.92 -10.59
C THR A 76 8.20 -13.42 -11.26
N VAL A 77 8.92 -12.50 -10.62
CA VAL A 77 10.08 -11.83 -11.21
C VAL A 77 11.33 -12.15 -10.40
N ASP A 78 12.35 -12.57 -11.12
CA ASP A 78 13.68 -12.82 -10.54
C ASP A 78 14.26 -11.55 -9.90
N PRO A 79 14.75 -11.65 -8.64
CA PRO A 79 15.34 -10.52 -7.92
C PRO A 79 16.51 -9.84 -8.63
N GLU A 80 17.34 -10.59 -9.38
CA GLU A 80 18.44 -10.02 -10.16
C GLU A 80 17.89 -9.11 -11.27
N SER A 81 16.84 -9.55 -11.97
CA SER A 81 16.14 -8.76 -12.98
C SER A 81 15.50 -7.50 -12.39
N LEU A 82 14.94 -7.59 -11.17
CA LEU A 82 14.40 -6.44 -10.45
C LEU A 82 15.48 -5.40 -10.16
N VAL A 83 16.62 -5.83 -9.62
CA VAL A 83 17.75 -4.94 -9.31
C VAL A 83 18.37 -4.36 -10.57
N GLN A 84 18.56 -5.16 -11.62
CA GLN A 84 19.08 -4.69 -12.89
C GLN A 84 18.21 -3.56 -13.48
N ARG A 85 16.88 -3.66 -13.34
CA ARG A 85 15.94 -2.70 -13.92
C ARG A 85 15.68 -1.50 -13.03
N TYR A 86 15.48 -1.72 -11.71
CA TYR A 86 14.98 -0.71 -10.79
C TYR A 86 15.99 -0.31 -9.71
N ARG A 87 17.13 -1.00 -9.61
CA ARG A 87 18.26 -0.81 -8.71
C ARG A 87 18.00 -1.24 -7.27
N GLU A 88 16.98 -0.71 -6.63
CA GLU A 88 16.69 -1.04 -5.24
C GLU A 88 15.18 -1.02 -4.95
N TYR A 89 14.81 -1.74 -3.90
CA TYR A 89 13.51 -1.63 -3.25
C TYR A 89 13.73 -1.26 -1.79
N VAL A 90 12.93 -0.33 -1.30
CA VAL A 90 13.02 0.13 0.08
C VAL A 90 11.66 -0.01 0.77
N HIS A 91 11.65 -0.14 2.10
CA HIS A 91 10.45 -0.24 2.89
C HIS A 91 10.48 0.77 4.04
N GLY A 92 9.40 1.53 4.20
CA GLY A 92 9.23 2.53 5.27
C GLY A 92 8.75 3.89 4.77
N SER A 93 8.46 4.79 5.71
CA SER A 93 7.98 6.14 5.40
C SER A 93 9.04 6.99 4.71
N ARG A 94 8.66 7.72 3.66
CA ARG A 94 9.58 8.68 3.04
C ARG A 94 10.01 9.81 3.99
N MET A 95 9.17 10.14 4.98
CA MET A 95 9.45 11.17 6.00
C MET A 95 10.24 10.64 7.18
N GLY A 96 10.59 9.35 7.19
CA GLY A 96 11.33 8.68 8.24
C GLY A 96 12.45 7.80 7.72
N GLU A 97 12.90 6.89 8.55
CA GLU A 97 13.86 5.88 8.14
C GLU A 97 13.18 4.83 7.24
N LYS A 98 13.88 4.48 6.17
CA LYS A 98 13.53 3.39 5.26
C LYS A 98 14.61 2.33 5.28
N LYS A 99 14.24 1.08 5.14
CA LYS A 99 15.18 -0.04 5.02
C LYS A 99 15.27 -0.49 3.56
N VAL A 100 16.49 -0.71 3.07
CA VAL A 100 16.73 -1.33 1.78
C VAL A 100 16.42 -2.82 1.93
N VAL A 101 15.41 -3.30 1.19
CA VAL A 101 14.93 -4.69 1.25
C VAL A 101 15.38 -5.50 0.03
N LEU A 102 15.89 -4.84 -1.01
CA LEU A 102 16.53 -5.45 -2.16
C LEU A 102 17.46 -4.45 -2.84
N ASP A 103 18.69 -4.84 -3.05
CA ASP A 103 19.70 -4.18 -3.89
C ASP A 103 20.78 -5.16 -4.32
N GLU A 104 21.80 -4.69 -5.04
CA GLU A 104 22.93 -5.50 -5.48
C GLU A 104 23.73 -6.11 -4.32
N LYS A 105 23.85 -5.41 -3.18
CA LYS A 105 24.56 -5.91 -2.00
C LYS A 105 23.84 -7.09 -1.38
N ILE A 106 22.51 -6.99 -1.25
CA ILE A 106 21.66 -8.06 -0.69
C ILE A 106 21.72 -9.30 -1.60
N LEU A 107 21.71 -9.11 -2.92
CA LEU A 107 21.87 -10.21 -3.89
C LEU A 107 23.22 -10.89 -3.74
N THR A 108 24.30 -10.11 -3.66
CA THR A 108 25.68 -10.62 -3.58
C THR A 108 25.94 -11.37 -2.27
N ASN A 109 25.32 -10.95 -1.17
CA ASN A 109 25.44 -11.59 0.13
C ASN A 109 24.72 -12.95 0.24
N GLY A 110 24.04 -13.41 -0.82
CA GLY A 110 23.39 -14.72 -0.87
C GLY A 110 22.13 -14.81 -0.01
N ASP A 111 21.54 -13.67 0.39
CA ASP A 111 20.30 -13.63 1.17
C ASP A 111 19.07 -14.08 0.37
N HIS A 112 19.23 -14.25 -0.94
CA HIS A 112 18.21 -14.79 -1.85
C HIS A 112 18.58 -16.17 -2.36
N THR A 113 18.84 -17.12 -1.44
CA THR A 113 19.11 -18.51 -1.85
C THR A 113 17.87 -19.09 -2.52
N PRO A 114 18.03 -19.83 -3.63
CA PRO A 114 16.93 -20.49 -4.34
C PRO A 114 16.12 -21.44 -3.47
N GLU A 115 16.71 -21.91 -2.37
CA GLU A 115 16.07 -22.84 -1.43
C GLU A 115 14.86 -22.24 -0.71
N THR A 116 14.77 -20.91 -0.60
CA THR A 116 13.68 -20.24 0.12
C THR A 116 12.88 -19.28 -0.74
N LEU A 117 13.38 -18.85 -1.91
CA LEU A 117 12.68 -17.95 -2.83
C LEU A 117 12.63 -18.58 -4.23
N GLU A 118 11.43 -18.98 -4.64
CA GLU A 118 11.16 -19.62 -5.93
C GLU A 118 10.57 -18.59 -6.91
N VAL A 119 11.19 -18.45 -8.08
CA VAL A 119 10.66 -17.64 -9.17
C VAL A 119 9.81 -18.53 -10.09
N ALA A 120 8.55 -18.17 -10.28
CA ALA A 120 7.63 -18.94 -11.11
C ALA A 120 6.59 -18.06 -11.81
N ASN A 121 6.19 -18.42 -13.03
CA ASN A 121 5.10 -17.74 -13.72
C ASN A 121 3.73 -18.12 -13.15
N ASP A 122 3.61 -19.30 -12.55
CA ASP A 122 2.41 -19.87 -11.96
C ASP A 122 2.45 -19.80 -10.42
N VAL A 123 2.85 -18.64 -9.89
CA VAL A 123 3.09 -18.44 -8.44
C VAL A 123 1.90 -18.82 -7.56
N LEU A 124 0.65 -18.62 -8.01
CA LEU A 124 -0.52 -19.03 -7.24
C LEU A 124 -0.61 -20.57 -7.13
N ASP A 125 -0.38 -21.28 -8.21
CA ASP A 125 -0.43 -22.75 -8.20
C ASP A 125 0.70 -23.34 -7.35
N LYS A 126 1.90 -22.72 -7.39
CA LYS A 126 3.04 -23.05 -6.53
C LYS A 126 2.72 -22.81 -5.06
N PHE A 127 2.15 -21.65 -4.75
CA PHE A 127 1.73 -21.29 -3.39
C PHE A 127 0.70 -22.31 -2.84
N LEU A 128 -0.36 -22.60 -3.60
CA LEU A 128 -1.39 -23.58 -3.20
C LEU A 128 -0.82 -25.00 -3.13
N GLY A 129 0.07 -25.37 -4.05
CA GLY A 129 0.78 -26.65 -4.05
C GLY A 129 1.63 -26.84 -2.80
N ALA A 130 2.35 -25.79 -2.38
CA ALA A 130 3.16 -25.81 -1.16
C ALA A 130 2.30 -25.96 0.09
N ILE A 131 1.15 -25.28 0.16
CA ILE A 131 0.19 -25.45 1.26
C ILE A 131 -0.31 -26.90 1.32
N LYS A 132 -0.72 -27.45 0.18
CA LYS A 132 -1.21 -28.82 0.08
C LYS A 132 -0.14 -29.85 0.49
N GLU A 133 1.09 -29.66 0.08
CA GLU A 133 2.23 -30.50 0.44
C GLU A 133 2.44 -30.53 1.96
N GLU A 134 2.46 -29.36 2.60
CA GLU A 134 2.64 -29.28 4.06
C GLU A 134 1.50 -29.89 4.86
N LEU A 135 0.27 -29.79 4.36
CA LEU A 135 -0.92 -30.36 5.01
C LEU A 135 -1.10 -31.87 4.75
N SER A 136 -0.47 -32.42 3.70
CA SER A 136 -0.57 -33.84 3.35
C SER A 136 0.31 -34.75 4.21
N ASP A 137 1.26 -34.19 4.96
CA ASP A 137 2.15 -34.96 5.83
C ASP A 137 1.48 -35.18 7.20
N GLU A 138 1.00 -36.38 7.43
CA GLU A 138 0.29 -36.77 8.68
C GLU A 138 1.13 -36.48 9.95
N ASN A 139 2.46 -36.50 9.86
CA ASN A 139 3.35 -36.16 10.96
C ASN A 139 3.44 -34.64 11.24
N ARG A 140 2.76 -33.84 10.43
CA ARG A 140 2.85 -32.38 10.46
C ARG A 140 1.55 -31.66 10.82
N GLN A 141 0.48 -32.38 11.12
CA GLN A 141 -0.86 -31.80 11.39
C GLN A 141 -0.87 -30.83 12.59
N ASP A 142 0.08 -30.95 13.51
CA ASP A 142 0.20 -30.07 14.67
C ASP A 142 1.03 -28.79 14.44
N ARG A 143 1.61 -28.61 13.25
CA ARG A 143 2.43 -27.46 12.93
C ARG A 143 1.61 -26.21 12.68
N ASN A 144 2.22 -25.05 12.98
CA ASN A 144 1.67 -23.76 12.61
C ASN A 144 2.02 -23.44 11.17
N LEU A 145 1.01 -23.22 10.35
CA LEU A 145 1.16 -22.76 8.97
C LEU A 145 0.90 -21.25 8.90
N VAL A 146 1.91 -20.48 8.52
CA VAL A 146 1.84 -19.01 8.43
C VAL A 146 1.90 -18.61 6.96
N LEU A 147 0.83 -18.03 6.47
CA LEU A 147 0.64 -17.67 5.08
C LEU A 147 0.72 -16.16 4.91
N PHE A 148 1.42 -15.72 3.85
CA PHE A 148 1.49 -14.32 3.44
C PHE A 148 1.09 -14.19 1.97
N ALA A 149 0.19 -13.26 1.67
CA ALA A 149 -0.17 -12.92 0.30
C ALA A 149 -0.13 -11.39 0.11
N PHE A 150 0.71 -10.95 -0.82
CA PHE A 150 0.88 -9.54 -1.16
C PHE A 150 0.37 -9.31 -2.58
N GLY A 151 -0.71 -8.55 -2.72
CA GLY A 151 -1.34 -8.30 -4.01
C GLY A 151 -2.61 -7.47 -3.88
N HIS A 152 -3.21 -7.12 -5.00
CA HIS A 152 -4.47 -6.40 -5.04
C HIS A 152 -5.63 -7.27 -4.51
N GLY A 153 -6.61 -6.63 -3.87
CA GLY A 153 -7.87 -7.25 -3.49
C GLY A 153 -9.01 -6.81 -4.41
N ASP A 154 -9.93 -7.72 -4.66
CA ASP A 154 -11.15 -7.46 -5.42
C ASP A 154 -12.32 -7.21 -4.47
N MET A 155 -13.05 -6.11 -4.69
CA MET A 155 -14.19 -5.72 -3.84
C MET A 155 -15.40 -6.64 -4.02
N SER A 156 -15.54 -7.25 -5.19
CA SER A 156 -16.75 -8.02 -5.54
C SER A 156 -16.80 -9.41 -4.92
N ASP A 157 -15.62 -10.05 -4.74
CA ASP A 157 -15.50 -11.42 -4.25
C ASP A 157 -14.43 -11.60 -3.15
N HIS A 158 -13.82 -10.49 -2.71
CA HIS A 158 -12.74 -10.44 -1.73
C HIS A 158 -11.51 -11.29 -2.10
N SER A 159 -11.40 -11.73 -3.36
CA SER A 159 -10.25 -12.49 -3.84
C SER A 159 -8.97 -11.63 -3.84
N ILE A 160 -7.82 -12.30 -3.76
CA ILE A 160 -6.51 -11.66 -3.85
C ILE A 160 -5.91 -11.99 -5.22
N CYS A 161 -5.49 -10.95 -5.95
CA CYS A 161 -4.87 -11.11 -7.26
C CYS A 161 -3.39 -11.54 -7.08
N ILE A 162 -3.06 -12.72 -7.57
CA ILE A 162 -1.73 -13.32 -7.46
C ILE A 162 -1.27 -13.77 -8.84
N GLY A 163 -0.25 -13.12 -9.40
CA GLY A 163 0.32 -13.49 -10.70
C GLY A 163 -0.69 -13.48 -11.86
N GLY A 164 -1.72 -12.62 -11.79
CA GLY A 164 -2.79 -12.55 -12.78
C GLY A 164 -3.96 -13.54 -12.57
N LYS A 165 -3.87 -14.40 -11.56
CA LYS A 165 -4.96 -15.27 -11.11
C LYS A 165 -5.59 -14.76 -9.82
N LYS A 166 -6.75 -15.27 -9.43
CA LYS A 166 -7.45 -14.92 -8.18
C LYS A 166 -7.33 -16.04 -7.15
N LEU A 167 -6.75 -15.73 -5.99
CA LEU A 167 -6.87 -16.57 -4.81
C LEU A 167 -8.23 -16.28 -4.16
N GLN A 168 -9.13 -17.23 -4.20
CA GLN A 168 -10.47 -17.15 -3.60
C GLN A 168 -10.49 -17.75 -2.21
N ILE A 169 -11.40 -17.29 -1.36
CA ILE A 169 -11.59 -17.79 0.01
C ILE A 169 -11.91 -19.28 -0.02
N GLU A 170 -12.81 -19.69 -0.92
CA GLU A 170 -13.25 -21.09 -1.09
C GLU A 170 -12.09 -22.00 -1.50
N THR A 171 -11.19 -21.48 -2.35
CA THR A 171 -10.00 -22.22 -2.79
C THR A 171 -9.10 -22.54 -1.60
N LEU A 172 -8.79 -21.54 -0.76
CA LEU A 172 -7.98 -21.78 0.43
C LEU A 172 -8.73 -22.68 1.42
N ALA A 173 -10.01 -22.43 1.70
CA ALA A 173 -10.82 -23.21 2.62
C ALA A 173 -10.87 -24.70 2.25
N SER A 174 -10.94 -25.00 0.94
CA SER A 174 -10.97 -26.40 0.45
C SER A 174 -9.67 -27.17 0.69
N LEU A 175 -8.56 -26.47 0.89
CA LEU A 175 -7.26 -27.07 1.18
C LEU A 175 -7.03 -27.31 2.67
N LEU A 176 -7.70 -26.54 3.54
CA LEU A 176 -7.43 -26.53 4.97
C LEU A 176 -8.27 -27.59 5.70
N PRO A 177 -7.66 -28.63 6.30
CA PRO A 177 -8.37 -29.57 7.15
C PRO A 177 -8.98 -28.87 8.38
N HIS A 178 -10.09 -29.40 8.87
CA HIS A 178 -10.69 -28.88 10.09
C HIS A 178 -9.71 -28.95 11.27
N GLY A 179 -9.58 -27.83 12.00
CA GLY A 179 -8.73 -27.74 13.18
C GLY A 179 -7.24 -27.47 12.89
N CYS A 180 -6.83 -27.31 11.63
CA CYS A 180 -5.45 -26.94 11.32
C CYS A 180 -5.08 -25.54 11.88
N LYS A 181 -3.81 -25.41 12.27
CA LYS A 181 -3.30 -24.17 12.88
C LYS A 181 -2.76 -23.25 11.77
N VAL A 182 -3.63 -22.41 11.23
CA VAL A 182 -3.27 -21.49 10.13
C VAL A 182 -3.40 -20.07 10.57
N SER A 183 -2.39 -19.27 10.19
CA SER A 183 -2.41 -17.80 10.27
C SER A 183 -2.24 -17.22 8.88
N PHE A 184 -3.03 -16.21 8.52
CA PHE A 184 -2.98 -15.61 7.20
C PHE A 184 -2.86 -14.08 7.27
N PHE A 185 -1.84 -13.56 6.58
CA PHE A 185 -1.51 -12.14 6.48
C PHE A 185 -1.65 -11.68 5.04
N THR A 186 -2.28 -10.52 4.83
CA THR A 186 -2.34 -9.91 3.50
C THR A 186 -2.42 -8.39 3.55
N THR A 187 -1.82 -7.76 2.56
CA THR A 187 -1.92 -6.31 2.29
C THR A 187 -3.04 -5.98 1.30
N ALA A 188 -3.81 -6.96 0.87
CA ALA A 188 -4.85 -6.77 -0.14
C ALA A 188 -5.95 -5.79 0.34
N CYS A 189 -6.45 -4.99 -0.61
CA CYS A 189 -7.67 -4.21 -0.42
C CYS A 189 -8.84 -5.14 -0.09
N PHE A 190 -9.88 -4.62 0.59
CA PHE A 190 -11.15 -5.34 0.85
C PHE A 190 -10.99 -6.69 1.59
N SER A 191 -9.87 -6.89 2.28
CA SER A 191 -9.47 -8.19 2.83
C SER A 191 -10.26 -8.65 4.07
N ARG A 192 -11.12 -7.80 4.66
CA ARG A 192 -11.98 -8.22 5.79
C ARG A 192 -12.91 -9.40 5.44
N GLY A 193 -13.24 -9.61 4.16
CA GLY A 193 -14.02 -10.78 3.73
C GLY A 193 -13.42 -12.09 4.19
N TRP A 194 -12.10 -12.19 4.26
CA TRP A 194 -11.36 -13.33 4.77
C TRP A 194 -11.52 -13.53 6.28
N ALA A 195 -11.50 -12.43 7.06
CA ALA A 195 -11.68 -12.49 8.52
C ALA A 195 -13.12 -12.80 8.94
N ALA A 196 -14.09 -12.40 8.11
CA ALA A 196 -15.51 -12.57 8.38
C ALA A 196 -16.10 -13.82 7.75
N SER A 197 -15.30 -14.61 7.01
CA SER A 197 -15.80 -15.79 6.29
C SER A 197 -16.19 -16.91 7.24
N PRO A 198 -17.42 -17.43 7.16
CA PRO A 198 -17.87 -18.53 8.02
C PRO A 198 -17.25 -19.90 7.64
N ILE A 199 -16.61 -19.99 6.48
CA ILE A 199 -15.96 -21.22 6.00
C ILE A 199 -14.48 -21.29 6.36
N LEU A 200 -13.91 -20.23 6.98
CA LEU A 200 -12.52 -20.16 7.39
C LEU A 200 -12.42 -19.86 8.88
N ASP A 201 -12.02 -20.82 9.68
CA ASP A 201 -11.67 -20.64 11.09
C ASP A 201 -10.14 -20.59 11.23
N ILE A 202 -9.55 -19.45 10.90
CA ILE A 202 -8.11 -19.20 10.94
C ILE A 202 -7.78 -17.89 11.64
N THR A 203 -6.55 -17.75 12.11
CA THR A 203 -6.05 -16.49 12.63
C THR A 203 -5.67 -15.57 11.46
N THR A 204 -6.11 -14.29 11.49
CA THR A 204 -5.88 -13.39 10.37
C THR A 204 -5.40 -12.02 10.82
N ALA A 205 -4.53 -11.41 10.01
CA ALA A 205 -4.15 -10.02 10.13
C ALA A 205 -4.14 -9.37 8.74
N TYR A 206 -5.05 -8.41 8.51
CA TYR A 206 -5.30 -7.82 7.20
C TYR A 206 -5.22 -6.31 7.21
N ALA A 207 -4.74 -5.75 6.11
CA ALA A 207 -4.50 -4.32 5.95
C ALA A 207 -5.75 -3.47 5.71
N ALA A 208 -6.93 -4.07 5.45
CA ALA A 208 -8.11 -3.31 5.07
C ALA A 208 -9.42 -3.86 5.65
N ARG A 209 -10.44 -2.98 5.75
CA ARG A 209 -11.82 -3.33 6.06
C ARG A 209 -12.54 -3.89 4.82
N HIS A 210 -13.81 -4.26 4.98
CA HIS A 210 -14.64 -4.86 3.93
C HIS A 210 -14.74 -4.01 2.66
N GLU A 211 -14.97 -2.70 2.81
CA GLU A 211 -15.17 -1.77 1.70
C GLU A 211 -14.03 -0.76 1.55
N SER A 212 -12.87 -1.05 2.12
CA SER A 212 -11.76 -0.11 2.12
C SER A 212 -10.56 -0.62 1.35
N PRO A 213 -9.87 0.24 0.61
CA PRO A 213 -8.58 -0.09 0.03
C PRO A 213 -7.49 -0.14 1.10
N SER A 214 -6.44 -0.88 0.85
CA SER A 214 -5.15 -0.74 1.52
C SER A 214 -4.28 0.26 0.76
N PHE A 215 -3.25 0.80 1.43
CA PHE A 215 -2.40 1.83 0.84
C PHE A 215 -0.92 1.53 1.03
N SER A 216 -0.13 1.94 0.04
CA SER A 216 1.32 2.05 0.16
C SER A 216 1.72 3.31 0.92
N TRP A 217 2.98 3.39 1.37
CA TRP A 217 3.58 4.66 1.74
C TRP A 217 3.60 5.63 0.55
N PRO A 218 3.55 6.96 0.81
CA PRO A 218 3.67 7.96 -0.24
C PRO A 218 4.87 7.75 -1.14
N CYS A 219 4.67 7.94 -2.44
CA CYS A 219 5.72 7.84 -3.45
C CYS A 219 6.84 8.85 -3.19
N GLY A 220 8.07 8.36 -3.09
CA GLY A 220 9.29 9.13 -2.95
C GLY A 220 10.20 9.07 -4.18
N SER A 221 11.47 9.44 -4.04
CA SER A 221 12.49 9.31 -5.07
C SER A 221 12.75 7.85 -5.46
N SER A 222 12.56 6.93 -4.50
CA SER A 222 12.68 5.47 -4.71
C SER A 222 11.35 4.81 -5.07
N GLY A 223 10.33 5.56 -5.46
CA GLY A 223 8.99 5.06 -5.74
C GLY A 223 8.14 4.85 -4.49
N PHE A 224 7.19 3.93 -4.54
CA PHE A 224 6.39 3.47 -3.41
C PHE A 224 7.19 2.50 -2.56
N THR A 225 7.17 2.68 -1.24
CA THR A 225 8.11 2.03 -0.32
C THR A 225 7.43 1.05 0.65
N GLY A 226 6.56 0.21 0.12
CA GLY A 226 5.77 -0.72 0.92
C GLY A 226 4.54 -0.06 1.54
N SER A 227 3.94 -0.69 2.54
CA SER A 227 2.71 -0.23 3.19
C SER A 227 2.92 0.21 4.63
N PRO A 228 2.15 1.22 5.12
CA PRO A 228 2.13 1.58 6.53
C PRO A 228 1.69 0.43 7.43
N TRP A 229 0.81 -0.44 6.91
CA TRP A 229 0.33 -1.59 7.66
C TRP A 229 1.45 -2.61 7.92
N VAL A 230 2.24 -3.00 6.90
CA VAL A 230 3.39 -3.90 7.09
C VAL A 230 4.42 -3.23 8.02
N SER A 231 4.65 -1.92 7.90
CA SER A 231 5.51 -1.18 8.84
C SER A 231 5.01 -1.29 10.28
N ALA A 232 3.69 -1.20 10.51
CA ALA A 232 3.09 -1.34 11.83
C ALA A 232 3.22 -2.77 12.38
N VAL A 233 3.06 -3.79 11.53
CA VAL A 233 3.28 -5.21 11.88
C VAL A 233 4.75 -5.45 12.24
N ILE A 234 5.69 -4.99 11.42
CA ILE A 234 7.13 -5.11 11.67
C ILE A 234 7.50 -4.47 13.02
N LYS A 235 7.02 -3.25 13.24
CA LYS A 235 7.25 -2.54 14.49
C LYS A 235 6.69 -3.30 15.68
N ALA A 236 5.46 -3.84 15.60
CA ALA A 236 4.86 -4.65 16.66
C ALA A 236 5.66 -5.95 16.92
N LEU A 237 6.18 -6.59 15.88
CA LEU A 237 7.05 -7.77 16.03
C LEU A 237 8.36 -7.42 16.75
N CYS A 238 8.99 -6.30 16.42
CA CYS A 238 10.21 -5.83 17.08
C CYS A 238 9.95 -5.44 18.54
N GLU A 239 8.87 -4.73 18.83
CA GLU A 239 8.49 -4.31 20.18
C GLU A 239 8.16 -5.50 21.11
N CYS A 240 7.52 -6.54 20.56
CA CYS A 240 7.27 -7.77 21.30
C CYS A 240 8.57 -8.50 21.70
N SER A 241 9.66 -8.25 20.99
CA SER A 241 10.95 -8.88 21.29
C SER A 241 11.58 -8.39 22.61
N GLU A 242 11.26 -7.18 23.03
CA GLU A 242 11.79 -6.59 24.26
C GLU A 242 11.05 -7.10 25.51
N ASP A 243 9.79 -7.47 25.38
CA ASP A 243 8.99 -7.98 26.49
C ASP A 243 9.14 -9.50 26.64
N THR A 244 10.29 -9.92 27.16
CA THR A 244 10.62 -11.33 27.39
C THR A 244 9.69 -12.08 28.33
N LYS A 245 8.68 -11.41 28.88
CA LYS A 245 7.73 -12.03 29.81
C LYS A 245 6.42 -12.46 29.19
N GLN A 246 6.29 -12.31 27.88
CA GLN A 246 5.63 -12.91 27.19
C GLN A 246 4.52 -13.57 27.11
N THR A 247 3.56 -13.32 27.67
CA THR A 247 2.17 -13.75 27.63
C THR A 247 1.27 -12.71 26.98
N SER A 248 1.82 -11.93 26.04
CA SER A 248 1.00 -11.02 25.25
C SER A 248 -0.02 -11.85 24.48
N THR A 249 -1.30 -11.59 24.74
CA THR A 249 -2.38 -12.24 24.00
C THR A 249 -2.44 -11.75 22.57
N TYR A 250 -3.07 -12.53 21.68
CA TYR A 250 -3.29 -12.10 20.31
C TYR A 250 -4.11 -10.79 20.24
N TYR A 251 -5.08 -10.63 21.13
CA TYR A 251 -5.80 -9.36 21.27
C TYR A 251 -4.84 -8.20 21.55
N ARG A 252 -3.94 -8.36 22.53
CA ARG A 252 -2.99 -7.30 22.87
C ARG A 252 -2.02 -7.00 21.73
N TRP A 253 -1.56 -8.02 21.00
CA TRP A 253 -0.73 -7.84 19.82
C TRP A 253 -1.49 -7.09 18.71
N SER A 254 -2.75 -7.41 18.45
CA SER A 254 -3.58 -6.71 17.46
C SER A 254 -3.80 -5.23 17.82
N GLU A 255 -3.99 -4.92 19.09
CA GLU A 255 -4.03 -3.52 19.58
C GLU A 255 -2.70 -2.81 19.36
N MET A 256 -1.57 -3.47 19.61
CA MET A 256 -0.24 -2.91 19.38
C MET A 256 -0.01 -2.58 17.88
N VAL A 257 -0.40 -3.46 16.98
CA VAL A 257 -0.36 -3.17 15.53
C VAL A 257 -1.22 -1.95 15.21
N ARG A 258 -2.41 -1.84 15.82
CA ARG A 258 -3.30 -0.70 15.63
C ARG A 258 -2.69 0.60 16.14
N ASP A 259 -2.12 0.60 17.35
CA ASP A 259 -1.48 1.78 17.94
C ASP A 259 -0.25 2.20 17.12
N ASN A 260 0.52 1.24 16.64
CA ASN A 260 1.63 1.49 15.74
C ASN A 260 1.18 2.11 14.42
N LEU A 261 0.13 1.58 13.79
CA LEU A 261 -0.40 2.17 12.56
C LEU A 261 -0.93 3.59 12.81
N LYS A 262 -1.62 3.82 13.94
CA LYS A 262 -2.07 5.16 14.34
C LYS A 262 -0.91 6.14 14.52
N SER A 263 0.17 5.69 15.13
CA SER A 263 1.39 6.49 15.32
C SER A 263 2.11 6.78 14.00
N LEU A 264 2.20 5.79 13.13
CA LEU A 264 2.86 5.91 11.83
C LEU A 264 2.01 6.69 10.83
N ASN A 265 0.72 6.42 10.77
CA ASN A 265 -0.20 7.05 9.85
C ASN A 265 -1.67 6.91 10.29
N LYS A 266 -2.13 7.87 11.10
CA LYS A 266 -3.51 7.91 11.59
C LYS A 266 -4.54 7.86 10.46
N TRP A 267 -4.29 8.56 9.36
CA TRP A 267 -5.21 8.63 8.23
C TRP A 267 -5.45 7.24 7.60
N VAL A 268 -4.39 6.43 7.44
CA VAL A 268 -4.54 5.04 6.95
C VAL A 268 -5.39 4.22 7.90
N LEU A 269 -5.18 4.37 9.22
CA LEU A 269 -6.01 3.67 10.19
C LEU A 269 -7.48 4.08 10.08
N ASP A 270 -7.75 5.36 9.93
CA ASP A 270 -9.12 5.88 9.86
C ASP A 270 -9.83 5.47 8.56
N TYR A 271 -9.11 5.45 7.43
CA TYR A 271 -9.65 5.17 6.09
C TYR A 271 -9.66 3.69 5.73
N SER A 272 -8.51 3.03 5.76
CA SER A 272 -8.42 1.60 5.44
C SER A 272 -8.92 0.74 6.57
N GLY A 273 -8.61 1.19 7.78
CA GLY A 273 -8.72 0.36 8.96
C GLY A 273 -7.77 -0.83 8.89
N MET A 274 -8.10 -1.84 9.63
CA MET A 274 -7.47 -3.16 9.61
C MET A 274 -8.46 -4.17 10.14
N SER A 275 -8.24 -5.43 9.85
CA SER A 275 -9.10 -6.52 10.32
C SER A 275 -8.28 -7.67 10.86
N PHE A 276 -8.74 -8.23 11.95
CA PHE A 276 -8.16 -9.40 12.59
C PHE A 276 -9.24 -10.42 12.88
N SER A 277 -8.88 -11.70 12.88
CA SER A 277 -9.69 -12.76 13.46
C SER A 277 -8.80 -13.70 14.26
N ALA A 278 -9.35 -14.35 15.27
CA ALA A 278 -8.66 -15.34 16.07
C ALA A 278 -9.35 -16.68 15.88
N ARG A 279 -8.59 -17.69 15.46
CA ARG A 279 -9.10 -19.06 15.32
C ARG A 279 -9.79 -19.52 16.61
N ASP A 280 -10.96 -20.13 16.51
CA ASP A 280 -11.81 -20.57 17.62
C ASP A 280 -12.18 -19.41 18.58
N ASP A 281 -12.20 -18.15 18.12
CA ASP A 281 -12.39 -16.95 18.94
C ASP A 281 -11.42 -16.85 20.15
N LYS A 282 -10.24 -17.45 20.04
CA LYS A 282 -9.24 -17.51 21.13
C LYS A 282 -8.39 -16.25 21.24
N TRP A 283 -8.99 -15.08 21.27
CA TRP A 283 -8.33 -13.79 21.39
C TRP A 283 -7.42 -13.66 22.62
N GLY A 284 -7.77 -14.36 23.71
CA GLY A 284 -6.97 -14.40 24.93
C GLY A 284 -5.78 -15.34 24.89
N SER A 285 -5.61 -16.13 23.82
CA SER A 285 -4.45 -17.02 23.68
C SER A 285 -3.20 -16.20 23.34
N SER A 286 -2.02 -16.72 23.66
CA SER A 286 -0.75 -16.11 23.30
C SER A 286 -0.72 -15.86 21.78
N TRP A 287 -0.31 -14.66 21.38
CA TRP A 287 -0.15 -14.32 19.97
C TRP A 287 0.81 -15.27 19.27
N VAL A 288 1.83 -15.72 19.96
CA VAL A 288 2.76 -16.72 19.48
C VAL A 288 2.08 -18.04 19.11
N GLN A 289 1.14 -18.51 19.94
CA GLN A 289 0.39 -19.74 19.67
C GLN A 289 -0.59 -19.57 18.51
N LEU A 290 -1.14 -18.39 18.33
CA LEU A 290 -2.09 -18.09 17.26
C LEU A 290 -1.43 -17.72 15.95
N LEU A 291 -0.38 -16.93 15.97
CA LEU A 291 0.35 -16.56 14.76
C LEU A 291 1.38 -17.61 14.32
N GLY A 292 1.79 -18.50 15.22
CA GLY A 292 2.78 -19.53 14.91
C GLY A 292 4.20 -19.04 14.73
N VAL A 293 4.46 -17.75 15.01
CA VAL A 293 5.77 -17.12 14.87
C VAL A 293 6.34 -16.80 16.24
N LEU A 294 7.53 -17.31 16.54
CA LEU A 294 8.25 -17.06 17.78
C LEU A 294 9.60 -16.48 17.49
N ILE A 295 10.04 -15.42 18.07
CA ILE A 295 11.02 -15.28 19.11
C ILE A 295 11.45 -13.89 19.29
N PRO A 296 11.65 -13.49 20.51
CA PRO A 296 12.26 -12.23 20.88
C PRO A 296 13.64 -12.06 20.23
N ASN A 297 14.00 -10.83 19.91
CA ASN A 297 15.34 -10.42 19.44
C ASN A 297 15.74 -10.85 18.00
N VAL A 298 15.08 -11.83 17.39
CA VAL A 298 15.38 -12.18 15.99
C VAL A 298 14.82 -11.13 15.04
N PHE A 299 13.60 -10.67 15.27
CA PHE A 299 12.96 -9.69 14.40
C PHE A 299 13.72 -8.36 14.37
N GLU A 300 13.98 -7.80 15.56
CA GLU A 300 14.74 -6.56 15.68
C GLU A 300 16.13 -6.69 15.07
N ARG A 301 16.86 -7.78 15.38
CA ARG A 301 18.16 -8.05 14.81
C ARG A 301 18.14 -8.15 13.29
N ASN A 302 17.19 -8.91 12.72
CA ASN A 302 17.08 -9.07 11.27
C ASN A 302 16.73 -7.73 10.59
N TRP A 303 15.84 -6.96 11.20
CA TRP A 303 15.46 -5.63 10.70
C TRP A 303 16.60 -4.62 10.81
N ALA A 304 17.37 -4.63 11.91
CA ALA A 304 18.51 -3.76 12.13
C ALA A 304 19.67 -4.02 11.16
N GLN A 305 19.81 -5.24 10.63
CA GLN A 305 20.87 -5.59 9.67
C GLN A 305 20.68 -4.95 8.30
N LEU A 306 19.45 -4.55 7.95
CA LEU A 306 19.17 -3.90 6.68
C LEU A 306 19.72 -2.48 6.64
N GLU A 307 20.28 -2.09 5.48
CA GLU A 307 20.79 -0.73 5.27
C GLU A 307 19.66 0.29 5.43
N THR A 308 19.95 1.38 6.13
CA THR A 308 18.98 2.45 6.38
C THR A 308 19.18 3.59 5.38
N ARG A 309 18.08 4.03 4.79
CA ARG A 309 18.00 5.30 4.06
C ARG A 309 17.30 6.34 4.96
N GLY A 310 17.84 7.54 5.02
CA GLY A 310 17.24 8.65 5.76
C GLY A 310 15.94 9.17 5.13
N ALA A 311 15.28 10.07 5.86
CA ALA A 311 14.14 10.82 5.35
C ALA A 311 14.50 11.61 4.07
N GLU A 312 13.58 11.68 3.14
CA GLU A 312 13.72 12.53 1.96
C GLU A 312 13.35 13.96 2.34
N ASN A 313 14.29 14.89 2.17
CA ASN A 313 13.98 16.32 2.30
C ASN A 313 13.28 16.78 1.02
N ASP A 314 12.11 17.37 1.13
CA ASP A 314 11.37 17.92 -0.02
C ASP A 314 12.17 18.99 -0.79
N GLU A 315 13.06 19.72 -0.10
CA GLU A 315 13.97 20.67 -0.72
C GLU A 315 15.07 20.02 -1.57
N ALA A 316 15.51 18.80 -1.23
CA ALA A 316 16.54 18.10 -2.00
C ALA A 316 16.02 17.53 -3.33
N SER A 317 14.70 17.35 -3.48
CA SER A 317 14.12 16.92 -4.74
C SER A 317 14.03 18.03 -5.80
N SER A 318 14.15 19.30 -5.39
CA SER A 318 14.27 20.46 -6.29
C SER A 318 15.70 20.75 -6.71
N SER A 319 16.71 20.19 -6.04
CA SER A 319 18.12 20.39 -6.29
C SER A 319 18.81 19.10 -6.75
N GLN A 320 18.36 18.50 -7.87
CA GLN A 320 19.28 17.64 -8.62
C GLN A 320 20.29 18.58 -9.33
N PRO A 321 21.58 18.55 -8.97
CA PRO A 321 22.60 19.33 -9.64
C PRO A 321 22.86 18.73 -11.03
N GLY A 322 22.04 19.02 -11.97
CA GLY A 322 22.16 18.54 -13.35
C GLY A 322 20.94 18.77 -14.22
N GLY A 323 19.80 19.14 -13.64
CA GLY A 323 18.57 19.41 -14.40
C GLY A 323 18.45 20.83 -14.94
N GLN A 324 19.02 21.83 -14.27
CA GLN A 324 18.81 23.23 -14.62
C GLN A 324 19.68 23.75 -15.78
N GLU A 325 20.81 23.12 -16.10
CA GLU A 325 21.70 23.63 -17.17
C GLU A 325 21.37 23.09 -18.58
N ARG A 326 20.37 22.22 -18.77
CA ARG A 326 20.06 21.61 -20.07
C ARG A 326 18.82 22.14 -20.79
N TYR A 327 18.08 23.08 -20.20
CA TYR A 327 16.96 23.70 -20.88
C TYR A 327 17.42 24.84 -21.80
N GLN A 328 18.23 24.52 -22.82
CA GLN A 328 18.39 25.43 -23.93
C GLN A 328 17.05 25.55 -24.66
N GLN A 329 16.60 26.79 -24.87
CA GLN A 329 15.39 27.13 -25.61
C GLN A 329 15.47 26.58 -27.05
N GLY A 330 15.15 25.29 -27.22
CA GLY A 330 14.86 24.75 -28.55
C GLY A 330 13.42 25.10 -28.92
N SER A 331 13.17 25.36 -30.18
CA SER A 331 11.81 25.55 -30.69
C SER A 331 10.91 24.38 -30.25
N VAL A 332 9.72 24.66 -29.71
CA VAL A 332 8.70 23.67 -29.34
C VAL A 332 8.33 22.74 -30.51
N CYS A 333 8.61 23.16 -31.74
CA CYS A 333 8.35 22.39 -32.96
C CYS A 333 9.36 21.26 -33.21
N SER A 334 10.41 21.11 -32.40
CA SER A 334 11.31 19.95 -32.50
C SER A 334 10.94 18.87 -31.47
N PRO A 335 11.20 17.58 -31.71
CA PRO A 335 10.96 16.52 -30.72
C PRO A 335 11.64 16.80 -29.38
N GLN A 336 12.85 17.34 -29.40
CA GLN A 336 13.59 17.73 -28.19
C GLN A 336 12.96 18.96 -27.50
N GLY A 337 12.48 19.93 -28.26
CA GLY A 337 11.79 21.09 -27.71
C GLY A 337 10.48 20.70 -27.06
N PHE A 338 9.72 19.78 -27.67
CA PHE A 338 8.50 19.22 -27.07
C PHE A 338 8.79 18.41 -25.80
N LEU A 339 9.84 17.61 -25.78
CA LEU A 339 10.26 16.87 -24.60
C LEU A 339 10.64 17.81 -23.43
N ASN A 340 11.41 18.87 -23.73
CA ASN A 340 11.78 19.88 -22.74
C ASN A 340 10.55 20.59 -22.17
N PHE A 341 9.59 20.92 -23.03
CA PHE A 341 8.31 21.49 -22.62
C PHE A 341 7.55 20.53 -21.70
N LEU A 342 7.44 19.25 -22.07
CA LEU A 342 6.78 18.23 -21.22
C LEU A 342 7.45 18.10 -19.86
N TYR A 343 8.78 18.08 -19.80
CA TYR A 343 9.49 18.01 -18.51
C TYR A 343 9.18 19.22 -17.63
N LYS A 344 9.12 20.41 -18.22
CA LYS A 344 8.75 21.61 -17.47
C LYS A 344 7.32 21.51 -16.93
N GLU A 345 6.34 21.18 -17.77
CA GLU A 345 4.93 21.04 -17.37
C GLU A 345 4.74 19.94 -16.33
N VAL A 346 5.40 18.80 -16.49
CA VAL A 346 5.38 17.69 -15.51
C VAL A 346 5.97 18.15 -14.17
N ASN A 347 7.07 18.90 -14.19
CA ASN A 347 7.67 19.42 -12.97
C ASN A 347 6.77 20.44 -12.28
N ASP A 348 6.16 21.34 -13.02
CA ASP A 348 5.23 22.34 -12.50
C ASP A 348 4.00 21.65 -11.85
N GLN A 349 3.47 20.61 -12.48
CA GLN A 349 2.39 19.81 -11.91
C GLN A 349 2.84 19.00 -10.68
N LEU A 350 4.09 18.53 -10.64
CA LEU A 350 4.63 17.79 -9.52
C LEU A 350 4.78 18.67 -8.28
N VAL A 351 5.27 19.90 -8.46
CA VAL A 351 5.43 20.90 -7.39
C VAL A 351 4.09 21.40 -6.88
N SER A 352 3.14 21.65 -7.80
CA SER A 352 1.81 22.15 -7.47
C SER A 352 0.79 21.06 -7.15
N CYS A 353 1.18 19.76 -7.12
CA CYS A 353 0.28 18.67 -6.82
C CYS A 353 0.00 18.62 -5.32
N PRO A 354 -1.08 19.26 -4.84
CA PRO A 354 -1.31 19.42 -3.41
C PRO A 354 -1.60 18.06 -2.76
N GLY A 355 -1.19 17.89 -1.52
CA GLY A 355 -1.47 16.69 -0.71
C GLY A 355 -0.98 15.37 -1.29
N SER A 356 -0.22 15.43 -2.36
CA SER A 356 0.17 14.26 -3.15
C SER A 356 1.07 13.28 -2.42
N TRP A 357 1.59 13.63 -1.29
CA TRP A 357 2.48 12.81 -0.48
C TRP A 357 1.83 12.28 0.80
N THR A 358 0.60 12.69 1.07
CA THR A 358 -0.18 12.24 2.21
C THR A 358 -1.19 11.20 1.82
N MET A 359 -1.00 10.27 1.01
CA MET A 359 -1.89 9.14 0.72
C MET A 359 -3.26 9.49 0.12
N GLY A 360 -3.69 8.78 -0.86
CA GLY A 360 -4.97 8.96 -1.53
C GLY A 360 -4.83 9.09 -3.04
N PHE A 361 -5.83 9.67 -3.67
CA PHE A 361 -6.01 9.72 -5.12
C PHE A 361 -4.91 10.44 -5.93
N GLY A 362 -4.00 11.17 -5.30
CA GLY A 362 -2.85 11.81 -5.97
C GLY A 362 -1.61 10.94 -6.11
N HIS A 363 -1.61 9.75 -5.54
CA HIS A 363 -0.42 8.90 -5.49
C HIS A 363 0.01 8.35 -6.84
N SER A 364 -0.93 7.77 -7.57
CA SER A 364 -0.68 7.20 -8.89
C SER A 364 -0.27 8.29 -9.89
N GLU A 365 -0.90 9.47 -9.80
CA GLU A 365 -0.56 10.62 -10.63
C GLU A 365 0.85 11.12 -10.35
N ARG A 366 1.23 11.28 -9.09
CA ARG A 366 2.58 11.70 -8.73
C ARG A 366 3.63 10.67 -9.13
N ALA A 367 3.34 9.39 -8.96
CA ALA A 367 4.20 8.31 -9.43
C ALA A 367 4.42 8.39 -10.95
N ARG A 368 3.34 8.58 -11.72
CA ARG A 368 3.39 8.75 -13.18
C ARG A 368 4.26 9.95 -13.57
N LEU A 369 4.07 11.11 -12.93
CA LEU A 369 4.86 12.32 -13.19
C LEU A 369 6.34 12.07 -12.88
N ARG A 370 6.66 11.49 -11.73
CA ARG A 370 8.03 11.19 -11.33
C ARG A 370 8.69 10.18 -12.27
N ARG A 371 8.00 9.13 -12.67
CA ARG A 371 8.48 8.16 -13.64
C ARG A 371 8.85 8.86 -14.95
N PHE A 372 8.00 9.73 -15.46
CA PHE A 372 8.26 10.45 -16.70
C PHE A 372 9.49 11.35 -16.59
N ILE A 373 9.65 12.12 -15.50
CA ILE A 373 10.85 12.96 -15.26
C ILE A 373 12.12 12.10 -15.14
N SER A 374 12.03 10.93 -14.52
CA SER A 374 13.18 10.03 -14.35
C SER A 374 13.59 9.33 -15.64
N ASN A 375 12.69 9.22 -16.62
CA ASN A 375 12.98 8.62 -17.94
C ASN A 375 13.72 9.63 -18.82
N ARG A 376 15.03 9.43 -19.02
CA ARG A 376 15.87 10.34 -19.83
C ARG A 376 15.61 10.26 -21.33
N ASN A 377 15.00 9.17 -21.79
CA ASN A 377 14.75 8.90 -23.21
C ASN A 377 13.33 8.33 -23.39
N PRO A 378 12.26 9.11 -23.12
CA PRO A 378 10.91 8.62 -23.33
C PRO A 378 10.65 8.43 -24.83
N THR A 379 9.91 7.39 -25.16
CA THR A 379 9.43 7.13 -26.50
C THR A 379 8.40 8.18 -26.94
N VAL A 380 8.17 8.31 -28.23
CA VAL A 380 7.13 9.21 -28.74
C VAL A 380 5.75 8.87 -28.16
N SER A 381 5.44 7.58 -28.02
CA SER A 381 4.19 7.12 -27.41
C SER A 381 4.06 7.53 -25.94
N GLU A 382 5.13 7.44 -25.15
CA GLU A 382 5.16 7.88 -23.77
C GLU A 382 4.99 9.40 -23.67
N MET A 383 5.62 10.17 -24.54
CA MET A 383 5.44 11.63 -24.61
C MET A 383 3.99 12.02 -24.96
N GLN A 384 3.39 11.35 -25.96
CA GLN A 384 2.00 11.57 -26.35
C GLN A 384 1.02 11.20 -25.22
N SER A 385 1.25 10.07 -24.55
CA SER A 385 0.45 9.62 -23.41
C SER A 385 0.55 10.60 -22.24
N MET A 386 1.75 11.10 -21.93
CA MET A 386 1.95 12.09 -20.88
C MET A 386 1.28 13.41 -21.24
N TRP A 387 1.40 13.88 -22.47
CA TRP A 387 0.74 15.10 -22.94
C TRP A 387 -0.78 15.00 -22.83
N ALA A 388 -1.37 13.92 -23.30
CA ALA A 388 -2.81 13.71 -23.20
C ALA A 388 -3.30 13.74 -21.76
N TRP A 389 -2.54 13.10 -20.86
CA TRP A 389 -2.87 13.07 -19.44
C TRP A 389 -2.72 14.46 -18.76
N LEU A 390 -1.66 15.20 -19.08
CA LEU A 390 -1.47 16.58 -18.60
C LEU A 390 -2.60 17.50 -19.07
N SER A 391 -2.93 17.44 -20.34
CA SER A 391 -4.00 18.25 -20.94
C SER A 391 -5.35 17.97 -20.26
N PHE A 392 -5.66 16.70 -19.99
CA PHE A 392 -6.86 16.31 -19.26
C PHE A 392 -6.86 16.89 -17.83
N ARG A 393 -5.74 16.82 -17.12
CA ARG A 393 -5.59 17.33 -15.76
C ARG A 393 -5.79 18.85 -15.70
N VAL A 394 -5.13 19.58 -16.58
CA VAL A 394 -5.26 21.05 -16.69
C VAL A 394 -6.72 21.44 -17.02
N ALA A 395 -7.36 20.71 -17.94
CA ALA A 395 -8.76 20.96 -18.27
C ALA A 395 -9.69 20.80 -17.05
N ASN A 396 -9.48 19.76 -16.23
CA ASN A 396 -10.26 19.57 -14.99
C ASN A 396 -9.99 20.67 -13.95
N GLN A 397 -8.74 21.15 -13.85
CA GLN A 397 -8.39 22.29 -12.97
C GLN A 397 -9.15 23.54 -13.39
N VAL A 398 -9.08 23.89 -14.67
CA VAL A 398 -9.77 25.06 -15.22
C VAL A 398 -11.29 24.92 -15.08
N LEU A 399 -11.85 23.73 -15.30
CA LEU A 399 -13.27 23.49 -15.13
C LEU A 399 -13.70 23.72 -13.68
N ALA A 400 -13.00 23.15 -12.71
CA ALA A 400 -13.34 23.32 -11.31
C ALA A 400 -13.36 24.80 -10.88
N GLU A 401 -12.35 25.58 -11.29
CA GLU A 401 -12.29 27.01 -11.00
C GLU A 401 -13.48 27.79 -11.64
N ARG A 402 -13.79 27.48 -12.89
CA ARG A 402 -14.93 28.11 -13.60
C ARG A 402 -16.28 27.75 -12.98
N LEU A 403 -16.43 26.52 -12.49
CA LEU A 403 -17.65 26.08 -11.83
C LEU A 403 -17.85 26.84 -10.51
N LEU A 404 -16.81 27.04 -9.71
CA LEU A 404 -16.91 27.88 -8.51
C LEU A 404 -17.26 29.32 -8.85
N GLN A 405 -16.65 29.89 -9.87
CA GLN A 405 -16.97 31.23 -10.36
C GLN A 405 -18.42 31.36 -10.81
N ALA A 406 -18.95 30.35 -11.53
CA ALA A 406 -20.32 30.35 -12.04
C ALA A 406 -21.38 30.34 -10.93
N VAL A 407 -21.07 29.78 -9.78
CA VAL A 407 -21.95 29.76 -8.59
C VAL A 407 -21.55 30.79 -7.54
N ASN A 408 -20.55 31.64 -7.82
CA ASN A 408 -20.04 32.67 -6.93
C ASN A 408 -19.58 32.13 -5.56
N VAL A 409 -18.99 30.93 -5.54
CA VAL A 409 -18.41 30.31 -4.35
C VAL A 409 -16.90 30.49 -4.39
N PRO A 410 -16.28 31.02 -3.32
CA PRO A 410 -14.84 31.18 -3.25
C PRO A 410 -14.11 29.82 -3.22
N PRO A 411 -12.79 29.75 -3.52
CA PRO A 411 -11.96 28.59 -3.27
C PRO A 411 -12.04 28.13 -1.81
N PRO A 412 -11.75 26.85 -1.49
CA PRO A 412 -11.70 26.38 -0.12
C PRO A 412 -10.83 27.26 0.77
N LEU A 413 -11.18 27.36 2.04
CA LEU A 413 -10.45 28.19 2.99
C LEU A 413 -8.95 27.85 3.05
N GLY A 414 -8.10 28.87 2.98
CA GLY A 414 -6.65 28.74 3.07
C GLY A 414 -5.94 28.48 1.74
N CYS A 415 -6.65 28.47 0.60
CA CYS A 415 -6.02 28.39 -0.71
C CYS A 415 -6.52 29.48 -1.67
N GLN A 416 -5.74 29.76 -2.73
CA GLN A 416 -6.09 30.72 -3.76
C GLN A 416 -6.72 30.08 -4.99
N ASN A 417 -6.35 28.83 -5.26
CA ASN A 417 -6.79 28.06 -6.41
C ASN A 417 -6.56 26.55 -6.16
N ILE A 418 -7.02 25.70 -7.08
CA ILE A 418 -6.88 24.26 -6.99
C ILE A 418 -5.43 23.78 -6.89
N LEU A 419 -4.46 24.49 -7.47
CA LEU A 419 -3.04 24.12 -7.44
C LEU A 419 -2.39 24.39 -6.09
N SER A 420 -2.92 25.34 -5.32
CA SER A 420 -2.46 25.68 -3.97
C SER A 420 -3.26 24.96 -2.87
N TRP A 421 -4.27 24.18 -3.24
CA TRP A 421 -5.13 23.49 -2.27
C TRP A 421 -4.51 22.16 -1.82
N ASP A 422 -4.43 21.99 -0.51
CA ASP A 422 -4.00 20.72 0.11
C ASP A 422 -5.20 20.03 0.76
N LEU A 423 -5.58 18.87 0.20
CA LEU A 423 -6.70 18.08 0.70
C LEU A 423 -6.53 17.68 2.18
N PHE A 424 -5.29 17.53 2.63
CA PHE A 424 -4.94 17.07 3.98
C PHE A 424 -4.22 18.12 4.83
N GLY A 425 -3.92 19.27 4.25
CA GLY A 425 -3.15 20.34 4.91
C GLY A 425 -3.88 21.07 6.03
N ARG A 426 -5.16 20.80 6.21
CA ARG A 426 -5.98 21.44 7.25
C ARG A 426 -6.72 20.40 8.08
N GLU A 427 -6.61 20.51 9.39
CA GLU A 427 -7.48 19.78 10.30
C GLU A 427 -8.95 20.21 10.08
N ILE A 428 -9.81 19.25 9.85
CA ILE A 428 -11.23 19.42 9.66
C ILE A 428 -11.92 18.69 10.82
N ASP A 429 -12.90 19.32 11.43
CA ASP A 429 -13.75 18.67 12.42
C ASP A 429 -14.63 17.59 11.79
N ALA A 430 -15.32 16.83 12.61
CA ALA A 430 -16.17 15.72 12.15
C ALA A 430 -17.31 16.20 11.26
N GLU A 431 -17.87 17.39 11.53
CA GLU A 431 -18.96 17.95 10.75
C GLU A 431 -18.50 18.45 9.39
N GLY A 432 -17.37 19.17 9.32
CA GLY A 432 -16.77 19.58 8.04
C GLY A 432 -16.40 18.38 7.17
N SER A 433 -15.91 17.30 7.79
CA SER A 433 -15.61 16.04 7.08
C SER A 433 -16.88 15.40 6.53
N ARG A 434 -17.98 15.37 7.31
CA ARG A 434 -19.28 14.87 6.89
C ARG A 434 -19.85 15.68 5.72
N LEU A 435 -19.81 17.01 5.80
CA LEU A 435 -20.31 17.90 4.75
C LEU A 435 -19.51 17.73 3.46
N ARG A 436 -18.19 17.67 3.52
CA ARG A 436 -17.35 17.43 2.34
C ARG A 436 -17.69 16.10 1.68
N GLY A 437 -17.87 15.04 2.46
CA GLY A 437 -18.29 13.73 1.94
C GLY A 437 -19.68 13.78 1.28
N LEU A 438 -20.63 14.47 1.88
CA LEU A 438 -21.99 14.66 1.34
C LEU A 438 -21.92 15.40 -0.01
N HIS A 439 -21.22 16.54 -0.07
CA HIS A 439 -21.11 17.33 -1.30
C HIS A 439 -20.32 16.62 -2.38
N TYR A 440 -19.24 15.88 -2.03
CA TYR A 440 -18.53 15.04 -2.98
C TYR A 440 -19.44 14.02 -3.67
N ASN A 441 -20.25 13.30 -2.90
CA ASN A 441 -21.20 12.34 -3.45
C ASN A 441 -22.24 13.01 -4.33
N ALA A 442 -22.80 14.15 -3.90
CA ALA A 442 -23.78 14.89 -4.68
C ALA A 442 -23.20 15.39 -6.01
N LEU A 443 -21.98 15.95 -6.02
CA LEU A 443 -21.26 16.37 -7.22
C LEU A 443 -20.96 15.19 -8.15
N PHE A 444 -20.57 14.06 -7.58
CA PHE A 444 -20.28 12.85 -8.34
C PHE A 444 -21.54 12.30 -9.03
N TYR A 445 -22.64 12.12 -8.30
CA TYR A 445 -23.90 11.62 -8.88
C TYR A 445 -24.56 12.62 -9.83
N ALA A 446 -24.33 13.92 -9.65
CA ALA A 446 -24.78 14.94 -10.60
C ALA A 446 -23.90 15.03 -11.87
N ASN A 447 -22.85 14.19 -11.98
CA ASN A 447 -21.89 14.19 -13.08
C ASN A 447 -21.30 15.59 -13.37
N VAL A 448 -20.99 16.36 -12.33
CA VAL A 448 -20.45 17.72 -12.46
C VAL A 448 -19.09 17.72 -13.17
N MET A 449 -18.24 16.72 -12.88
CA MET A 449 -16.97 16.51 -13.57
C MET A 449 -17.06 15.35 -14.55
N PRO A 450 -16.25 15.34 -15.63
CA PRO A 450 -16.23 14.24 -16.59
C PRO A 450 -15.95 12.90 -15.90
N THR A 451 -16.74 11.89 -16.23
CA THR A 451 -16.55 10.52 -15.77
C THR A 451 -15.57 9.77 -16.69
N PRO A 452 -14.93 8.67 -16.25
CA PRO A 452 -14.08 7.85 -17.11
C PRO A 452 -14.78 7.34 -18.37
N ALA A 453 -16.09 7.10 -18.31
CA ALA A 453 -16.88 6.65 -19.47
C ALA A 453 -17.09 7.75 -20.54
N GLU A 454 -17.03 9.01 -20.14
CA GLU A 454 -17.15 10.17 -21.06
C GLU A 454 -15.81 10.57 -21.67
N LEU A 455 -14.70 10.01 -21.18
CA LEU A 455 -13.37 10.34 -21.61
C LEU A 455 -12.79 9.15 -22.38
N GLU A 456 -12.50 9.33 -23.67
CA GLU A 456 -11.90 8.30 -24.53
C GLU A 456 -10.60 7.69 -23.94
N GLN A 457 -9.99 8.38 -23.00
CA GLN A 457 -8.72 7.98 -22.37
C GLN A 457 -8.89 7.29 -21.01
N GLY A 458 -10.11 7.11 -20.51
CA GLY A 458 -10.40 6.36 -19.28
C GLY A 458 -9.81 6.95 -17.98
N HIS A 459 -9.45 8.23 -17.98
CA HIS A 459 -8.88 8.88 -16.81
C HIS A 459 -9.97 9.54 -15.97
N PHE A 460 -9.98 9.23 -14.67
CA PHE A 460 -10.81 9.92 -13.69
C PHE A 460 -9.92 10.65 -12.70
N TRP A 461 -10.16 11.93 -12.50
CA TRP A 461 -9.42 12.71 -11.54
C TRP A 461 -10.34 13.27 -10.45
N PRO A 462 -10.56 12.53 -9.35
CA PRO A 462 -11.51 12.88 -8.29
C PRO A 462 -11.09 14.13 -7.51
N TYR A 463 -9.85 14.56 -7.63
CA TYR A 463 -9.30 15.70 -6.90
C TYR A 463 -10.08 17.00 -7.13
N ALA A 464 -10.52 17.24 -8.36
CA ALA A 464 -11.35 18.39 -8.69
C ALA A 464 -12.72 18.34 -7.98
N LEU A 465 -13.31 17.14 -7.85
CA LEU A 465 -14.57 16.96 -7.08
C LEU A 465 -14.35 17.22 -5.58
N PHE A 466 -13.24 16.76 -5.01
CA PHE A 466 -12.90 17.05 -3.61
C PHE A 466 -12.69 18.54 -3.37
N TYR A 467 -12.04 19.24 -4.31
CA TYR A 467 -11.85 20.68 -4.26
C TYR A 467 -13.19 21.43 -4.27
N LEU A 468 -14.09 21.10 -5.19
CA LEU A 468 -15.44 21.65 -5.25
C LEU A 468 -16.23 21.38 -3.98
N ALA A 469 -16.18 20.14 -3.49
CA ALA A 469 -16.88 19.74 -2.27
C ALA A 469 -16.36 20.49 -1.03
N ALA A 470 -15.05 20.73 -0.97
CA ALA A 470 -14.44 21.50 0.12
C ALA A 470 -14.89 22.97 0.05
N ALA A 471 -14.89 23.57 -1.14
CA ALA A 471 -15.34 24.96 -1.31
C ALA A 471 -16.81 25.12 -0.88
N LEU A 472 -17.69 24.20 -1.29
CA LEU A 472 -19.08 24.23 -0.87
C LEU A 472 -19.23 24.07 0.65
N ALA A 473 -18.52 23.11 1.26
CA ALA A 473 -18.61 22.88 2.70
C ALA A 473 -18.05 24.05 3.53
N ASP A 474 -17.05 24.78 3.00
CA ASP A 474 -16.43 25.88 3.70
C ASP A 474 -17.21 27.21 3.61
N HIS A 475 -18.12 27.38 2.61
CA HIS A 475 -18.67 28.70 2.30
C HIS A 475 -20.20 28.78 2.19
N VAL A 476 -20.90 27.66 2.02
CA VAL A 476 -22.36 27.67 1.82
C VAL A 476 -23.07 26.66 2.69
N ASP A 477 -24.36 26.91 3.00
CA ASP A 477 -25.20 25.93 3.69
C ASP A 477 -25.66 24.79 2.77
N GLU A 478 -26.26 23.72 3.33
CA GLU A 478 -26.67 22.54 2.56
C GLU A 478 -27.69 22.85 1.46
N SER A 479 -28.56 23.84 1.67
CA SER A 479 -29.59 24.23 0.69
C SER A 479 -28.98 24.98 -0.49
N GLU A 480 -28.07 25.89 -0.22
CA GLU A 480 -27.33 26.64 -1.23
C GLU A 480 -26.31 25.73 -1.96
N ALA A 481 -25.68 24.80 -1.27
CA ALA A 481 -24.82 23.79 -1.88
C ALA A 481 -25.60 22.94 -2.90
N SER A 482 -26.79 22.47 -2.55
CA SER A 482 -27.63 21.69 -3.46
C SER A 482 -28.00 22.49 -4.73
N ARG A 483 -28.34 23.76 -4.58
CA ARG A 483 -28.63 24.67 -5.71
C ARG A 483 -27.39 24.91 -6.56
N SER A 484 -26.24 25.12 -5.94
CA SER A 484 -24.97 25.32 -6.62
C SER A 484 -24.58 24.10 -7.45
N ILE A 485 -24.72 22.89 -6.89
CA ILE A 485 -24.47 21.63 -7.61
C ILE A 485 -25.40 21.50 -8.82
N GLU A 486 -26.67 21.84 -8.70
CA GLU A 486 -27.59 21.81 -9.82
C GLU A 486 -27.20 22.79 -10.94
N ILE A 487 -26.72 23.99 -10.59
CA ILE A 487 -26.22 24.98 -11.56
C ILE A 487 -24.95 24.44 -12.24
N MET A 488 -24.00 23.89 -11.48
CA MET A 488 -22.77 23.31 -12.00
C MET A 488 -23.06 22.15 -12.98
N ALA A 489 -24.02 21.28 -12.65
CA ALA A 489 -24.39 20.13 -13.48
C ALA A 489 -25.05 20.54 -14.81
N LYS A 490 -25.78 21.66 -14.84
CA LYS A 490 -26.48 22.16 -16.03
C LYS A 490 -25.64 23.09 -16.91
N GLY A 491 -24.44 23.45 -16.49
CA GLY A 491 -23.60 24.43 -17.18
C GLY A 491 -23.09 23.95 -18.54
N LYS A 492 -23.33 24.73 -19.61
CA LYS A 492 -22.79 24.48 -20.96
C LYS A 492 -21.25 24.40 -21.02
N SER A 493 -20.57 24.95 -20.03
CA SER A 493 -19.11 24.92 -19.93
C SER A 493 -18.54 23.50 -19.86
N ARG A 494 -19.32 22.54 -19.33
CA ARG A 494 -18.93 21.13 -19.21
C ARG A 494 -18.77 20.46 -20.58
N GLU A 495 -19.73 20.65 -21.51
CA GLU A 495 -19.67 20.02 -22.85
C GLU A 495 -18.49 20.56 -23.67
N VAL A 496 -18.23 21.86 -23.61
CA VAL A 496 -17.09 22.50 -24.31
C VAL A 496 -15.76 21.98 -23.77
N LEU A 497 -15.67 21.72 -22.47
CA LEU A 497 -14.43 21.26 -21.84
C LEU A 497 -14.18 19.77 -22.05
N ILE A 498 -15.23 18.93 -22.03
CA ILE A 498 -15.12 17.53 -22.42
C ILE A 498 -14.64 17.44 -23.87
N HIS A 499 -15.25 18.21 -24.78
CA HIS A 499 -14.86 18.23 -26.17
C HIS A 499 -13.41 18.72 -26.35
N GLY A 500 -13.01 19.76 -25.64
CA GLY A 500 -11.65 20.30 -25.69
C GLY A 500 -10.60 19.35 -25.07
N ALA A 501 -10.95 18.64 -23.99
CA ALA A 501 -10.08 17.62 -23.40
C ALA A 501 -9.85 16.44 -24.36
N ASN A 502 -10.91 15.96 -25.01
CA ASN A 502 -10.84 14.88 -25.97
C ASN A 502 -10.04 15.26 -27.23
N LEU A 503 -10.01 16.55 -27.60
CA LEU A 503 -9.21 17.05 -28.72
C LEU A 503 -7.78 17.39 -28.35
N GLY A 504 -7.38 17.30 -27.07
CA GLY A 504 -6.04 17.66 -26.60
C GLY A 504 -5.72 19.16 -26.74
N LEU A 505 -6.75 20.02 -26.80
CA LEU A 505 -6.61 21.46 -27.12
C LEU A 505 -6.28 22.37 -25.93
N PHE A 506 -6.23 21.84 -24.72
CA PHE A 506 -5.95 22.63 -23.52
C PHE A 506 -4.47 22.56 -23.15
N GLY A 507 -3.69 23.54 -23.55
CA GLY A 507 -2.30 23.66 -23.13
C GLY A 507 -1.40 24.53 -24.00
N LEU A 508 -1.95 25.36 -24.87
CA LEU A 508 -1.19 26.31 -25.66
C LEU A 508 -1.80 27.74 -25.53
N ASN A 509 -1.78 28.30 -24.33
CA ASN A 509 -1.91 29.73 -24.15
C ASN A 509 -0.84 30.24 -23.19
#